data_776dd9e3014632551f95a07a34c8850b
#
_entry.id   776dd9e3014632551f95a07a34c8850b
#
_cell.length_a   1.000
_cell.length_b   1.000
_cell.length_c   1.000
_cell.angle_alpha   90.00
_cell.angle_beta   90.00
_cell.angle_gamma   90.00
#
_symmetry.space_group_name_H-M   'P 1'
#
loop_
_entity.id
_entity.type
_entity.pdbx_description
1 polymer ?
#
loop_
_entity_poly.entity_id
_entity_poly.type
_entity_poly.pdbx_seq_one_letter_code
_entity_poly.pdbx_strand_id
1 'polypeptide(L)'
;YAPVNIAQDHNQIMMRILKKVASRHGMRCLLHEKPFAGVNGSGKHNNWSLTSDDGVNLLDPGKNPHENKMFLLVLACILKAVDEHADLLRVSAADVGNDQRLGGNEAPPAVISVFLGDQLEDVLDQILKNGEATHSIKGEKFATGVTTLPDFRKDATDRNRTSPFAFTGNKFEFRMLGSQDSLSNCNVVLNTIAAEAFEEACDRLEKAEDFDKELNALIVEYTEKHKRIIFSGNGSVSYTHLRAHETPEHL
;
A
#
# COMPACT_ATOMS: atom_id res chain seq x y z
N TYR A 1 8.85 -7.13 14.82
CA TYR A 1 8.56 -5.71 14.58
C TYR A 1 9.56 -4.86 15.34
N ALA A 2 10.14 -3.86 14.67
CA ALA A 2 11.05 -2.89 15.26
C ALA A 2 10.86 -1.54 14.50
N PRO A 3 11.21 -0.41 15.14
CA PRO A 3 11.28 0.88 14.43
C PRO A 3 12.15 0.75 13.17
N VAL A 4 11.82 1.51 12.12
CA VAL A 4 12.41 1.34 10.78
C VAL A 4 13.94 1.45 10.76
N ASN A 5 14.53 2.33 11.53
CA ASN A 5 15.98 2.48 11.66
C ASN A 5 16.62 1.21 12.23
N ILE A 6 16.10 0.68 13.33
CA ILE A 6 16.58 -0.56 13.96
C ILE A 6 16.34 -1.76 13.05
N ALA A 7 15.16 -1.84 12.41
CA ALA A 7 14.84 -2.90 11.45
C ALA A 7 15.81 -2.92 10.27
N GLN A 8 16.19 -1.74 9.77
CA GLN A 8 17.15 -1.60 8.69
C GLN A 8 18.54 -2.07 9.10
N ASP A 9 19.03 -1.67 10.27
CA ASP A 9 20.33 -2.09 10.81
C ASP A 9 20.37 -3.61 11.02
N HIS A 10 19.33 -4.18 11.63
CA HIS A 10 19.22 -5.63 11.81
C HIS A 10 19.24 -6.37 10.48
N ASN A 11 18.56 -5.85 9.44
CA ASN A 11 18.55 -6.47 8.14
C ASN A 11 19.94 -6.45 7.48
N GLN A 12 20.68 -5.34 7.56
CA GLN A 12 22.05 -5.24 7.05
C GLN A 12 23.00 -6.20 7.76
N ILE A 13 22.89 -6.27 9.10
CA ILE A 13 23.71 -7.21 9.92
C ILE A 13 23.35 -8.65 9.54
N MET A 14 22.07 -8.98 9.40
CA MET A 14 21.62 -10.32 9.04
C MET A 14 22.17 -10.75 7.69
N MET A 15 22.07 -9.90 6.66
CA MET A 15 22.63 -10.20 5.33
C MET A 15 24.12 -10.43 5.35
N ARG A 16 24.86 -9.66 6.17
CA ARG A 16 26.29 -9.83 6.35
C ARG A 16 26.64 -11.15 7.07
N ILE A 17 25.88 -11.50 8.11
CA ILE A 17 26.07 -12.74 8.86
C ILE A 17 25.79 -13.94 7.98
N LEU A 18 24.69 -13.93 7.19
CA LEU A 18 24.33 -15.01 6.28
C LEU A 18 25.47 -15.31 5.28
N LYS A 19 26.04 -14.28 4.65
CA LYS A 19 27.18 -14.44 3.76
C LYS A 19 28.39 -15.05 4.48
N LYS A 20 28.70 -14.55 5.67
CA LYS A 20 29.86 -15.00 6.45
C LYS A 20 29.72 -16.46 6.93
N VAL A 21 28.53 -16.82 7.40
CA VAL A 21 28.25 -18.20 7.88
C VAL A 21 28.26 -19.17 6.71
N ALA A 22 27.58 -18.87 5.62
CA ALA A 22 27.60 -19.71 4.43
C ALA A 22 29.03 -20.00 3.96
N SER A 23 29.88 -18.96 3.87
CA SER A 23 31.28 -19.11 3.47
C SER A 23 32.07 -20.03 4.40
N ARG A 24 31.84 -19.98 5.73
CA ARG A 24 32.49 -20.87 6.70
C ARG A 24 32.14 -22.34 6.51
N HIS A 25 30.96 -22.60 5.96
CA HIS A 25 30.46 -23.96 5.68
C HIS A 25 30.68 -24.38 4.20
N GLY A 26 31.52 -23.69 3.45
CA GLY A 26 31.80 -24.00 2.04
C GLY A 26 30.63 -23.72 1.10
N MET A 27 29.63 -22.94 1.55
CA MET A 27 28.45 -22.58 0.79
C MET A 27 28.50 -21.12 0.29
N ARG A 28 27.69 -20.81 -0.71
CA ARG A 28 27.46 -19.42 -1.17
C ARG A 28 26.07 -18.97 -0.75
N CYS A 29 25.97 -17.79 -0.15
CA CYS A 29 24.71 -17.14 0.14
C CYS A 29 24.37 -16.18 -1.02
N LEU A 30 23.26 -16.43 -1.70
CA LEU A 30 22.75 -15.59 -2.77
C LEU A 30 21.65 -14.70 -2.19
N LEU A 31 21.88 -13.39 -2.16
CA LEU A 31 20.90 -12.40 -1.66
C LEU A 31 20.24 -11.63 -2.82
N HIS A 32 20.33 -12.17 -4.02
CA HIS A 32 19.68 -11.61 -5.20
C HIS A 32 18.15 -11.82 -5.10
N GLU A 33 17.38 -10.84 -5.56
CA GLU A 33 15.91 -10.84 -5.51
C GLU A 33 15.29 -11.99 -6.30
N LYS A 34 15.94 -12.37 -7.42
CA LYS A 34 15.52 -13.47 -8.29
C LYS A 34 16.75 -14.31 -8.70
N PRO A 35 17.29 -15.16 -7.82
CA PRO A 35 18.53 -15.87 -8.08
C PRO A 35 18.40 -16.97 -9.14
N PHE A 36 17.19 -17.52 -9.32
CA PHE A 36 16.93 -18.61 -10.26
C PHE A 36 15.63 -18.41 -11.03
N ALA A 37 15.63 -18.78 -12.29
CA ALA A 37 14.42 -18.88 -13.09
C ALA A 37 13.49 -19.98 -12.55
N GLY A 38 12.17 -19.78 -12.64
CA GLY A 38 11.17 -20.78 -12.25
C GLY A 38 10.91 -20.93 -10.75
N VAL A 39 11.67 -20.23 -9.87
CA VAL A 39 11.39 -20.20 -8.42
C VAL A 39 10.98 -18.82 -7.96
N ASN A 40 10.35 -18.73 -6.80
CA ASN A 40 9.94 -17.47 -6.21
C ASN A 40 11.15 -16.57 -5.94
N GLY A 41 10.94 -15.28 -6.02
CA GLY A 41 11.92 -14.27 -5.62
C GLY A 41 11.80 -13.90 -4.15
N SER A 42 12.62 -12.95 -3.71
CA SER A 42 12.61 -12.41 -2.35
C SER A 42 12.43 -10.89 -2.37
N GLY A 43 11.56 -10.39 -1.52
CA GLY A 43 11.32 -8.97 -1.33
C GLY A 43 11.18 -8.60 0.14
N LYS A 44 10.95 -7.33 0.39
CA LYS A 44 10.63 -6.76 1.70
C LYS A 44 9.26 -6.14 1.68
N HIS A 45 8.57 -6.22 2.81
CA HIS A 45 7.35 -5.48 3.05
C HIS A 45 7.63 -4.32 4.01
N ASN A 46 7.32 -3.11 3.56
CA ASN A 46 7.43 -1.91 4.38
C ASN A 46 6.05 -1.56 4.93
N ASN A 47 5.85 -1.74 6.22
CA ASN A 47 4.63 -1.30 6.89
C ASN A 47 4.76 0.19 7.21
N TRP A 48 3.82 0.99 6.75
CA TRP A 48 3.81 2.43 6.86
C TRP A 48 2.47 2.92 7.43
N SER A 49 2.52 3.74 8.45
CA SER A 49 1.36 4.37 9.08
C SER A 49 1.69 5.79 9.51
N LEU A 50 0.65 6.56 9.79
CA LEU A 50 0.74 7.95 10.24
C LEU A 50 0.14 8.05 11.65
N THR A 51 0.90 8.60 12.56
CA THR A 51 0.47 8.77 13.95
C THR A 51 0.73 10.22 14.36
N SER A 52 -0.27 10.86 14.96
CA SER A 52 -0.13 12.18 15.56
C SER A 52 0.76 12.15 16.81
N ASP A 53 1.15 13.30 17.32
CA ASP A 53 2.00 13.43 18.51
C ASP A 53 1.32 12.94 19.79
N ASP A 54 -0.01 12.98 19.85
CA ASP A 54 -0.83 12.41 20.93
C ASP A 54 -1.07 10.89 20.79
N GLY A 55 -0.50 10.27 19.75
CA GLY A 55 -0.50 8.81 19.56
C GLY A 55 -1.71 8.26 18.82
N VAL A 56 -2.54 9.12 18.21
CA VAL A 56 -3.68 8.68 17.38
C VAL A 56 -3.19 8.21 16.02
N ASN A 57 -3.52 6.99 15.63
CA ASN A 57 -3.24 6.48 14.29
C ASN A 57 -4.25 7.05 13.28
N LEU A 58 -3.81 7.91 12.39
CA LEU A 58 -4.65 8.57 11.38
C LEU A 58 -5.17 7.61 10.29
N LEU A 59 -4.58 6.42 10.20
CA LEU A 59 -5.01 5.34 9.31
C LEU A 59 -5.91 4.30 9.99
N ASP A 60 -6.37 4.57 11.22
CA ASP A 60 -7.37 3.73 11.85
C ASP A 60 -8.78 4.17 11.41
N PRO A 61 -9.50 3.35 10.61
CA PRO A 61 -10.84 3.68 10.15
C PRO A 61 -11.88 3.69 11.28
N GLY A 62 -11.55 3.10 12.43
CA GLY A 62 -12.47 2.89 13.53
C GLY A 62 -13.54 1.83 13.22
N LYS A 63 -14.63 1.86 14.01
CA LYS A 63 -15.74 0.90 13.84
C LYS A 63 -16.64 1.23 12.65
N ASN A 64 -16.76 2.51 12.34
CA ASN A 64 -17.61 3.05 11.28
C ASN A 64 -16.78 3.92 10.34
N PRO A 65 -16.06 3.35 9.37
CA PRO A 65 -15.20 4.10 8.46
C PRO A 65 -15.91 5.26 7.74
N HIS A 66 -17.18 5.09 7.38
CA HIS A 66 -17.98 6.09 6.68
C HIS A 66 -18.26 7.36 7.50
N GLU A 67 -18.21 7.28 8.84
CA GLU A 67 -18.38 8.42 9.75
C GLU A 67 -17.08 9.13 10.10
N ASN A 68 -15.93 8.47 9.88
CA ASN A 68 -14.61 8.97 10.25
C ASN A 68 -14.04 9.88 9.16
N LYS A 69 -14.48 11.14 9.14
CA LYS A 69 -14.06 12.12 8.13
C LYS A 69 -12.56 12.40 8.13
N MET A 70 -11.89 12.34 9.29
CA MET A 70 -10.43 12.49 9.38
C MET A 70 -9.74 11.36 8.65
N PHE A 71 -10.12 10.12 8.91
CA PHE A 71 -9.58 8.96 8.21
C PHE A 71 -9.84 9.04 6.69
N LEU A 72 -11.05 9.45 6.28
CA LEU A 72 -11.39 9.57 4.86
C LEU A 72 -10.58 10.65 4.16
N LEU A 73 -10.34 11.80 4.80
CA LEU A 73 -9.46 12.84 4.27
C LEU A 73 -8.02 12.33 4.13
N VAL A 74 -7.49 11.71 5.17
CA VAL A 74 -6.13 11.14 5.16
C VAL A 74 -6.00 10.10 4.06
N LEU A 75 -6.98 9.22 3.90
CA LEU A 75 -7.01 8.24 2.83
C LEU A 75 -7.03 8.90 1.45
N ALA A 76 -7.86 9.91 1.23
CA ALA A 76 -7.95 10.65 -0.03
C ALA A 76 -6.63 11.37 -0.36
N CYS A 77 -5.96 11.98 0.63
CA CYS A 77 -4.64 12.58 0.46
C CYS A 77 -3.58 11.55 0.06
N ILE A 78 -3.62 10.34 0.65
CA ILE A 78 -2.68 9.27 0.29
C ILE A 78 -2.94 8.76 -1.13
N LEU A 79 -4.20 8.61 -1.54
CA LEU A 79 -4.54 8.24 -2.91
C LEU A 79 -4.00 9.28 -3.91
N LYS A 80 -4.19 10.58 -3.61
CA LYS A 80 -3.63 11.67 -4.40
C LYS A 80 -2.11 11.58 -4.49
N ALA A 81 -1.44 11.48 -3.35
CA ALA A 81 0.02 11.42 -3.27
C ALA A 81 0.60 10.27 -4.09
N VAL A 82 0.02 9.07 -3.97
CA VAL A 82 0.50 7.88 -4.68
C VAL A 82 0.19 7.95 -6.17
N ASP A 83 -0.95 8.50 -6.58
CA ASP A 83 -1.32 8.63 -8.00
C ASP A 83 -0.49 9.68 -8.73
N GLU A 84 -0.25 10.84 -8.10
CA GLU A 84 0.50 11.93 -8.73
C GLU A 84 2.00 11.64 -8.78
N HIS A 85 2.53 10.86 -7.85
CA HIS A 85 3.96 10.53 -7.73
C HIS A 85 4.25 9.02 -7.83
N ALA A 86 3.43 8.31 -8.61
CA ALA A 86 3.59 6.88 -8.82
C ALA A 86 4.97 6.51 -9.41
N ASP A 87 5.50 7.36 -10.27
CA ASP A 87 6.82 7.25 -10.88
C ASP A 87 7.95 7.32 -9.83
N LEU A 88 7.92 8.28 -8.92
CA LEU A 88 8.91 8.40 -7.84
C LEU A 88 8.85 7.19 -6.90
N LEU A 89 7.64 6.74 -6.57
CA LEU A 89 7.47 5.56 -5.73
C LEU A 89 7.97 4.30 -6.44
N ARG A 90 7.75 4.19 -7.76
CA ARG A 90 8.27 3.09 -8.58
C ARG A 90 9.81 3.10 -8.62
N VAL A 91 10.41 4.27 -8.82
CA VAL A 91 11.87 4.43 -8.81
C VAL A 91 12.48 4.04 -7.48
N SER A 92 11.81 4.28 -6.36
CA SER A 92 12.31 3.88 -5.02
C SER A 92 12.49 2.37 -4.84
N ALA A 93 11.90 1.56 -5.72
CA ALA A 93 12.00 0.10 -5.74
C ALA A 93 12.63 -0.43 -7.05
N ALA A 94 13.22 0.44 -7.86
CA ALA A 94 13.82 0.07 -9.14
C ALA A 94 15.23 -0.48 -8.95
N ASP A 95 15.39 -1.76 -9.17
CA ASP A 95 16.65 -2.47 -9.21
C ASP A 95 16.55 -3.63 -10.21
N VAL A 96 17.64 -3.93 -10.92
CA VAL A 96 17.66 -4.96 -11.98
C VAL A 96 17.19 -6.31 -11.47
N GLY A 97 17.61 -6.72 -10.27
CA GLY A 97 17.20 -7.98 -9.66
C GLY A 97 15.73 -7.97 -9.27
N ASN A 98 15.27 -6.85 -8.74
CA ASN A 98 13.88 -6.67 -8.30
C ASN A 98 12.93 -6.60 -9.50
N ASP A 99 13.31 -5.95 -10.59
CA ASP A 99 12.50 -5.88 -11.82
C ASP A 99 12.27 -7.26 -12.45
N GLN A 100 13.22 -8.18 -12.30
CA GLN A 100 13.05 -9.58 -12.71
C GLN A 100 12.10 -10.37 -11.78
N ARG A 101 11.95 -9.93 -10.52
CA ARG A 101 11.06 -10.53 -9.52
C ARG A 101 9.62 -10.06 -9.67
N LEU A 102 9.41 -8.76 -9.90
CA LEU A 102 8.09 -8.14 -9.93
C LEU A 102 7.19 -8.73 -11.03
N GLY A 103 5.90 -8.90 -10.70
CA GLY A 103 4.91 -9.49 -11.59
C GLY A 103 5.00 -11.01 -11.73
N GLY A 104 5.95 -11.68 -11.11
CA GLY A 104 6.12 -13.12 -11.13
C GLY A 104 5.70 -13.80 -9.82
N ASN A 105 5.06 -14.97 -9.91
CA ASN A 105 4.65 -15.81 -8.77
C ASN A 105 3.91 -15.02 -7.67
N GLU A 106 4.50 -14.90 -6.47
CA GLU A 106 3.92 -14.22 -5.31
C GLU A 106 4.33 -12.74 -5.20
N ALA A 107 5.16 -12.25 -6.13
CA ALA A 107 5.56 -10.84 -6.13
C ALA A 107 4.40 -9.93 -6.59
N PRO A 108 4.32 -8.70 -6.08
CA PRO A 108 3.34 -7.74 -6.55
C PRO A 108 3.61 -7.32 -8.00
N PRO A 109 2.61 -6.76 -8.71
CA PRO A 109 2.81 -6.18 -10.02
C PRO A 109 3.89 -5.08 -10.02
N ALA A 110 4.52 -4.85 -11.18
CA ALA A 110 5.51 -3.79 -11.36
C ALA A 110 4.89 -2.38 -11.47
N VAL A 111 3.57 -2.30 -11.62
CA VAL A 111 2.80 -1.06 -11.73
C VAL A 111 2.32 -0.62 -10.35
N ILE A 112 2.52 0.66 -10.03
CA ILE A 112 2.01 1.22 -8.76
C ILE A 112 0.49 1.27 -8.81
N SER A 113 -0.13 0.67 -7.81
CA SER A 113 -1.57 0.71 -7.55
C SER A 113 -1.83 0.51 -6.06
N VAL A 114 -3.04 0.86 -5.62
CA VAL A 114 -3.46 0.82 -4.23
C VAL A 114 -4.58 -0.20 -4.06
N PHE A 115 -4.42 -1.10 -3.10
CA PHE A 115 -5.48 -2.00 -2.66
C PHE A 115 -6.11 -1.45 -1.38
N LEU A 116 -7.44 -1.33 -1.34
CA LEU A 116 -8.18 -0.85 -0.17
C LEU A 116 -9.06 -1.94 0.46
N GLY A 117 -9.55 -2.86 -0.35
CA GLY A 117 -10.54 -3.87 0.03
C GLY A 117 -11.99 -3.38 -0.08
N ASP A 118 -12.91 -4.35 -0.20
CA ASP A 118 -14.32 -4.13 -0.56
C ASP A 118 -15.03 -3.10 0.33
N GLN A 119 -14.73 -3.09 1.64
CA GLN A 119 -15.37 -2.17 2.58
C GLN A 119 -15.06 -0.70 2.30
N LEU A 120 -13.79 -0.37 2.08
CA LEU A 120 -13.39 1.01 1.83
C LEU A 120 -13.73 1.44 0.41
N GLU A 121 -13.67 0.54 -0.56
CA GLU A 121 -14.10 0.82 -1.92
C GLU A 121 -15.59 1.14 -1.99
N ASP A 122 -16.43 0.39 -1.27
CA ASP A 122 -17.86 0.71 -1.16
C ASP A 122 -18.10 2.09 -0.54
N VAL A 123 -17.38 2.43 0.54
CA VAL A 123 -17.47 3.76 1.18
C VAL A 123 -17.08 4.87 0.19
N LEU A 124 -15.98 4.72 -0.54
CA LEU A 124 -15.56 5.70 -1.54
C LEU A 124 -16.55 5.79 -2.70
N ASP A 125 -17.11 4.68 -3.15
CA ASP A 125 -18.14 4.66 -4.18
C ASP A 125 -19.42 5.39 -3.76
N GLN A 126 -19.84 5.27 -2.49
CA GLN A 126 -20.95 6.02 -1.94
C GLN A 126 -20.67 7.53 -1.93
N ILE A 127 -19.46 7.92 -1.49
CA ILE A 127 -19.01 9.32 -1.50
C ILE A 127 -19.07 9.90 -2.92
N LEU A 128 -18.60 9.18 -3.92
CA LEU A 128 -18.62 9.62 -5.31
C LEU A 128 -20.03 9.73 -5.91
N LYS A 129 -20.95 8.84 -5.50
CA LYS A 129 -22.33 8.83 -6.02
C LYS A 129 -23.25 9.86 -5.34
N ASN A 130 -23.07 10.04 -4.03
CA ASN A 130 -24.02 10.77 -3.20
C ASN A 130 -23.41 12.02 -2.53
N GLY A 131 -22.09 12.24 -2.66
CA GLY A 131 -21.35 13.28 -1.93
C GLY A 131 -20.99 12.90 -0.49
N GLU A 132 -21.56 11.83 0.04
CA GLU A 132 -21.29 11.30 1.39
C GLU A 132 -21.54 9.80 1.44
N ALA A 133 -20.93 9.12 2.41
CA ALA A 133 -21.18 7.71 2.69
C ALA A 133 -22.14 7.58 3.90
N THR A 134 -23.13 6.72 3.78
CA THR A 134 -24.19 6.53 4.80
C THR A 134 -24.05 5.24 5.59
N HIS A 135 -23.28 4.28 5.09
CA HIS A 135 -23.07 3.00 5.75
C HIS A 135 -21.72 2.39 5.33
N SER A 136 -21.27 1.39 6.07
CA SER A 136 -20.13 0.55 5.71
C SER A 136 -20.56 -0.90 5.64
N ILE A 137 -20.16 -1.61 4.61
CA ILE A 137 -20.37 -3.05 4.53
C ILE A 137 -19.61 -3.70 5.69
N LYS A 138 -20.31 -4.41 6.57
CA LYS A 138 -19.63 -5.26 7.56
C LYS A 138 -19.05 -6.45 6.80
N GLY A 139 -17.74 -6.62 6.88
CA GLY A 139 -17.08 -7.76 6.24
C GLY A 139 -17.82 -9.06 6.54
N GLU A 140 -18.15 -9.83 5.51
CA GLU A 140 -18.86 -11.10 5.65
C GLU A 140 -18.09 -12.00 6.63
N LYS A 141 -18.76 -12.41 7.70
CA LYS A 141 -18.26 -13.48 8.55
C LYS A 141 -18.45 -14.78 7.82
N PHE A 142 -17.38 -15.50 7.59
CA PHE A 142 -17.47 -16.86 7.13
C PHE A 142 -18.02 -17.73 8.27
N ALA A 143 -19.30 -18.00 8.22
CA ALA A 143 -19.93 -18.98 9.12
C ALA A 143 -19.42 -20.34 8.67
N THR A 144 -18.52 -20.95 9.42
CA THR A 144 -17.97 -22.28 9.12
C THR A 144 -19.01 -23.38 9.22
N GLY A 145 -20.22 -23.08 9.73
CA GLY A 145 -21.26 -24.08 9.98
C GLY A 145 -20.91 -25.10 11.06
N VAL A 146 -19.75 -24.98 11.70
CA VAL A 146 -19.26 -25.87 12.74
C VAL A 146 -19.19 -25.08 14.04
N THR A 147 -19.98 -25.50 15.04
CA THR A 147 -20.13 -24.83 16.34
C THR A 147 -18.85 -24.76 17.18
N THR A 148 -17.82 -25.49 16.84
CA THR A 148 -16.54 -25.57 17.55
C THR A 148 -15.42 -24.69 16.96
N LEU A 149 -15.64 -24.09 15.77
CA LEU A 149 -14.67 -23.17 15.16
C LEU A 149 -15.16 -21.73 15.29
N PRO A 150 -14.29 -20.79 15.70
CA PRO A 150 -14.65 -19.38 15.73
C PRO A 150 -14.96 -18.88 14.31
N ASP A 151 -15.88 -17.94 14.20
CA ASP A 151 -16.17 -17.25 12.96
C ASP A 151 -14.91 -16.51 12.49
N PHE A 152 -14.42 -16.84 11.30
CA PHE A 152 -13.33 -16.13 10.66
C PHE A 152 -13.91 -15.00 9.79
N ARG A 153 -13.28 -13.83 9.83
CA ARG A 153 -13.55 -12.81 8.81
C ARG A 153 -13.00 -13.36 7.49
N LYS A 154 -13.85 -13.35 6.47
CA LYS A 154 -13.44 -13.67 5.11
C LYS A 154 -12.47 -12.58 4.67
N ASP A 155 -11.19 -12.88 4.75
CA ASP A 155 -10.16 -12.09 4.07
C ASP A 155 -10.21 -12.52 2.60
N ALA A 156 -11.09 -11.84 1.84
CA ALA A 156 -11.57 -12.34 0.55
C ALA A 156 -10.55 -12.22 -0.58
N THR A 157 -9.38 -11.65 -0.34
CA THR A 157 -8.40 -11.40 -1.38
C THR A 157 -7.00 -11.84 -0.96
N ASP A 158 -6.35 -12.59 -1.84
CA ASP A 158 -4.92 -12.85 -1.73
C ASP A 158 -4.17 -11.52 -1.93
N ARG A 159 -3.94 -10.82 -0.82
CA ARG A 159 -3.25 -9.52 -0.75
C ARG A 159 -1.91 -9.49 -1.49
N ASN A 160 -1.29 -10.65 -1.65
CA ASN A 160 0.04 -10.77 -2.24
C ASN A 160 0.06 -10.54 -3.75
N ARG A 161 -1.08 -10.69 -4.42
CA ARG A 161 -1.19 -10.62 -5.88
C ARG A 161 -1.95 -9.40 -6.39
N THR A 162 -2.44 -8.53 -5.51
CA THR A 162 -3.27 -7.39 -5.91
C THR A 162 -2.42 -6.19 -6.28
N SER A 163 -2.13 -5.34 -5.34
CA SER A 163 -1.44 -4.08 -5.55
C SER A 163 -0.16 -4.01 -4.71
N PRO A 164 0.89 -3.34 -5.19
CA PRO A 164 2.12 -3.18 -4.42
C PRO A 164 1.96 -2.31 -3.18
N PHE A 165 0.95 -1.45 -3.12
CA PHE A 165 0.63 -0.63 -1.95
C PHE A 165 -0.77 -1.00 -1.44
N ALA A 166 -0.83 -1.72 -0.31
CA ALA A 166 -2.06 -2.31 0.19
C ALA A 166 -2.42 -1.82 1.58
N PHE A 167 -3.67 -1.41 1.76
CA PHE A 167 -4.23 -1.10 3.06
C PHE A 167 -4.49 -2.38 3.85
N THR A 168 -4.03 -2.44 5.10
CA THR A 168 -4.10 -3.64 5.94
C THR A 168 -4.82 -3.40 7.27
N GLY A 169 -5.86 -2.57 7.24
CA GLY A 169 -6.77 -2.31 8.35
C GLY A 169 -6.44 -1.06 9.16
N ASN A 170 -5.18 -0.73 9.38
CA ASN A 170 -4.76 0.49 10.10
C ASN A 170 -3.39 1.02 9.66
N LYS A 171 -2.92 0.56 8.51
CA LYS A 171 -1.65 0.96 7.89
C LYS A 171 -1.63 0.53 6.45
N PHE A 172 -0.70 1.08 5.68
CA PHE A 172 -0.35 0.57 4.37
C PHE A 172 0.87 -0.34 4.43
N GLU A 173 0.94 -1.27 3.51
CA GLU A 173 2.06 -2.15 3.30
C GLU A 173 2.57 -1.96 1.87
N PHE A 174 3.79 -1.43 1.73
CA PHE A 174 4.47 -1.33 0.44
C PHE A 174 5.31 -2.58 0.21
N ARG A 175 4.94 -3.39 -0.77
CA ARG A 175 5.45 -4.75 -0.99
C ARG A 175 6.40 -4.88 -2.18
N MET A 176 6.68 -3.77 -2.85
CA MET A 176 7.45 -3.76 -4.09
C MET A 176 8.97 -3.85 -3.86
N LEU A 177 9.47 -3.59 -2.65
CA LEU A 177 10.90 -3.51 -2.38
C LEU A 177 11.62 -4.85 -2.57
N GLY A 178 12.78 -4.80 -3.21
CA GLY A 178 13.69 -5.94 -3.33
C GLY A 178 14.32 -6.34 -2.00
N SER A 179 14.80 -7.58 -1.91
CA SER A 179 15.39 -8.11 -0.67
C SER A 179 16.68 -7.39 -0.27
N GLN A 180 17.39 -6.80 -1.21
CA GLN A 180 18.60 -6.03 -0.96
C GLN A 180 18.38 -4.54 -0.79
N ASP A 181 17.20 -4.02 -1.17
CA ASP A 181 16.88 -2.61 -1.13
C ASP A 181 16.87 -2.07 0.31
N SER A 182 17.22 -0.79 0.43
CA SER A 182 17.03 -0.05 1.68
C SER A 182 15.59 0.43 1.81
N LEU A 183 14.98 0.26 2.98
CA LEU A 183 13.67 0.83 3.30
C LEU A 183 13.68 2.37 3.32
N SER A 184 14.85 3.00 3.45
CA SER A 184 14.97 4.45 3.54
C SER A 184 14.45 5.16 2.29
N ASN A 185 14.79 4.65 1.10
CA ASN A 185 14.40 5.29 -0.16
C ASN A 185 12.88 5.39 -0.31
N CYS A 186 12.18 4.28 -0.11
CA CYS A 186 10.71 4.30 -0.22
C CYS A 186 10.06 5.13 0.90
N ASN A 187 10.62 5.12 2.12
CA ASN A 187 10.07 5.94 3.21
C ASN A 187 10.29 7.43 2.97
N VAL A 188 11.43 7.83 2.40
CA VAL A 188 11.66 9.23 2.01
C VAL A 188 10.60 9.65 0.98
N VAL A 189 10.39 8.85 -0.05
CA VAL A 189 9.38 9.15 -1.07
C VAL A 189 7.98 9.20 -0.44
N LEU A 190 7.55 8.15 0.26
CA LEU A 190 6.20 8.09 0.88
C LEU A 190 5.94 9.27 1.81
N ASN A 191 6.91 9.61 2.68
CA ASN A 191 6.73 10.73 3.61
C ASN A 191 6.67 12.07 2.88
N THR A 192 7.47 12.26 1.83
CA THR A 192 7.51 13.53 1.08
C THR A 192 6.23 13.75 0.29
N ILE A 193 5.78 12.74 -0.47
CA ILE A 193 4.56 12.87 -1.26
C ILE A 193 3.30 12.99 -0.38
N ALA A 194 3.27 12.30 0.75
CA ALA A 194 2.19 12.44 1.72
C ALA A 194 2.19 13.85 2.35
N ALA A 195 3.36 14.37 2.72
CA ALA A 195 3.49 15.72 3.28
C ALA A 195 2.98 16.79 2.31
N GLU A 196 3.32 16.70 1.02
CA GLU A 196 2.83 17.60 -0.03
C GLU A 196 1.30 17.57 -0.15
N ALA A 197 0.70 16.38 -0.20
CA ALA A 197 -0.75 16.24 -0.28
C ALA A 197 -1.46 16.77 0.97
N PHE A 198 -0.88 16.59 2.15
CA PHE A 198 -1.43 17.16 3.39
C PHE A 198 -1.26 18.67 3.45
N GLU A 199 -0.13 19.23 3.02
CA GLU A 199 0.09 20.68 2.97
C GLU A 199 -0.99 21.36 2.10
N GLU A 200 -1.24 20.82 0.91
CA GLU A 200 -2.29 21.35 0.02
C GLU A 200 -3.68 21.27 0.66
N ALA A 201 -4.02 20.13 1.29
CA ALA A 201 -5.30 19.97 1.96
C ALA A 201 -5.45 20.93 3.15
N CYS A 202 -4.42 21.07 3.99
CA CYS A 202 -4.40 21.99 5.13
C CYS A 202 -4.56 23.43 4.67
N ASP A 203 -3.82 23.83 3.64
CA ASP A 203 -3.89 25.17 3.06
C ASP A 203 -5.30 25.54 2.59
N ARG A 204 -6.04 24.59 2.06
CA ARG A 204 -7.42 24.79 1.63
C ARG A 204 -8.37 24.88 2.82
N LEU A 205 -8.20 23.97 3.80
CA LEU A 205 -9.05 23.94 5.00
C LEU A 205 -8.86 25.18 5.88
N GLU A 206 -7.63 25.69 6.01
CA GLU A 206 -7.34 26.91 6.78
C GLU A 206 -7.96 28.18 6.17
N LYS A 207 -8.13 28.20 4.85
CA LYS A 207 -8.72 29.33 4.12
C LYS A 207 -10.24 29.22 3.94
N ALA A 208 -10.84 28.10 4.36
CA ALA A 208 -12.25 27.82 4.15
C ALA A 208 -13.15 28.66 5.07
N GLU A 209 -14.19 29.27 4.50
CA GLU A 209 -15.26 29.93 5.27
C GLU A 209 -16.13 28.93 6.04
N ASP A 210 -16.32 27.74 5.46
CA ASP A 210 -17.07 26.61 6.03
C ASP A 210 -16.17 25.37 5.98
N PHE A 211 -15.59 25.03 7.12
CA PHE A 211 -14.64 23.92 7.28
C PHE A 211 -15.25 22.57 6.88
N ASP A 212 -16.45 22.27 7.36
CA ASP A 212 -17.10 20.97 7.11
C ASP A 212 -17.47 20.79 5.63
N LYS A 213 -17.89 21.85 4.99
CA LYS A 213 -18.20 21.86 3.56
C LYS A 213 -16.93 21.64 2.72
N GLU A 214 -15.85 22.36 3.04
CA GLU A 214 -14.57 22.21 2.33
C GLU A 214 -13.95 20.84 2.57
N LEU A 215 -14.02 20.32 3.79
CA LEU A 215 -13.55 18.97 4.12
C LEU A 215 -14.25 17.90 3.26
N ASN A 216 -15.57 17.97 3.16
CA ASN A 216 -16.33 17.05 2.31
C ASN A 216 -15.98 17.23 0.83
N ALA A 217 -15.83 18.49 0.37
CA ALA A 217 -15.45 18.78 -1.01
C ALA A 217 -14.07 18.21 -1.36
N LEU A 218 -13.08 18.34 -0.47
CA LEU A 218 -11.74 17.76 -0.63
C LEU A 218 -11.78 16.23 -0.73
N ILE A 219 -12.53 15.56 0.15
CA ILE A 219 -12.66 14.10 0.14
C ILE A 219 -13.25 13.64 -1.20
N VAL A 220 -14.32 14.29 -1.66
CA VAL A 220 -14.96 13.96 -2.95
C VAL A 220 -14.01 14.20 -4.11
N GLU A 221 -13.42 15.40 -4.20
CA GLU A 221 -12.55 15.82 -5.29
C GLU A 221 -11.33 14.90 -5.42
N TYR A 222 -10.61 14.66 -4.31
CA TYR A 222 -9.41 13.83 -4.35
C TYR A 222 -9.75 12.37 -4.65
N THR A 223 -10.86 11.85 -4.10
CA THR A 223 -11.31 10.50 -4.43
C THR A 223 -11.67 10.38 -5.90
N GLU A 224 -12.44 11.31 -6.46
CA GLU A 224 -12.85 11.27 -7.86
C GLU A 224 -11.66 11.33 -8.81
N LYS A 225 -10.73 12.25 -8.56
CA LYS A 225 -9.57 12.51 -9.40
C LYS A 225 -8.56 11.35 -9.38
N HIS A 226 -8.40 10.69 -8.22
CA HIS A 226 -7.33 9.72 -7.99
C HIS A 226 -7.81 8.27 -7.81
N LYS A 227 -9.13 7.98 -7.93
CA LYS A 227 -9.66 6.60 -7.85
C LYS A 227 -9.05 5.64 -8.88
N ARG A 228 -8.49 6.14 -9.96
CA ARG A 228 -7.85 5.34 -11.02
C ARG A 228 -6.68 4.50 -10.51
N ILE A 229 -6.03 4.91 -9.39
CA ILE A 229 -4.93 4.18 -8.79
C ILE A 229 -5.39 2.96 -7.97
N ILE A 230 -6.70 2.90 -7.63
CA ILE A 230 -7.28 1.82 -6.81
C ILE A 230 -7.44 0.58 -7.68
N PHE A 231 -6.90 -0.54 -7.22
CA PHE A 231 -7.01 -1.81 -7.92
C PHE A 231 -7.13 -2.98 -6.93
N SER A 232 -8.22 -3.73 -7.02
CA SER A 232 -8.54 -4.89 -6.16
C SER A 232 -8.61 -6.22 -6.92
N GLY A 233 -8.25 -6.24 -8.19
CA GLY A 233 -8.23 -7.45 -9.01
C GLY A 233 -7.05 -8.39 -8.70
N ASN A 234 -7.10 -9.60 -9.27
CA ASN A 234 -5.99 -10.53 -9.22
C ASN A 234 -4.87 -10.09 -10.17
N GLY A 235 -3.77 -9.57 -9.63
CA GLY A 235 -2.64 -9.02 -10.39
C GLY A 235 -1.96 -10.02 -11.32
N SER A 236 -2.08 -11.34 -11.09
CA SER A 236 -1.53 -12.35 -12.00
C SER A 236 -2.28 -12.44 -13.34
N VAL A 237 -3.55 -12.08 -13.36
CA VAL A 237 -4.38 -12.04 -14.58
C VAL A 237 -4.38 -10.66 -15.19
N SER A 238 -4.38 -9.62 -14.36
CA SER A 238 -4.48 -8.22 -14.78
C SER A 238 -3.16 -7.60 -15.23
N TYR A 239 -2.01 -8.19 -14.88
CA TYR A 239 -0.70 -7.71 -15.33
C TYR A 239 -0.59 -7.74 -16.87
N THR A 240 -1.13 -8.78 -17.50
CA THR A 240 -1.22 -8.85 -18.96
C THR A 240 -2.16 -7.77 -19.52
N HIS A 241 -3.22 -7.43 -18.80
CA HIS A 241 -4.16 -6.37 -19.17
C HIS A 241 -3.58 -4.96 -18.98
N LEU A 242 -2.88 -4.72 -17.86
CA LEU A 242 -2.23 -3.44 -17.58
C LEU A 242 -1.10 -3.16 -18.59
N ARG A 243 -0.27 -4.16 -18.93
CA ARG A 243 0.73 -4.04 -20.00
C ARG A 243 0.13 -3.80 -21.39
N ALA A 244 -1.06 -4.31 -21.65
CA ALA A 244 -1.75 -4.04 -22.92
C ALA A 244 -2.25 -2.60 -23.07
N HIS A 245 -2.30 -1.85 -21.95
CA HIS A 245 -2.66 -0.44 -21.91
C HIS A 245 -1.46 0.51 -21.74
N GLU A 246 -0.26 -0.03 -21.45
CA GLU A 246 0.98 0.73 -21.54
C GLU A 246 1.31 0.92 -23.01
N THR A 247 1.02 2.12 -23.52
CA THR A 247 1.49 2.49 -24.85
C THR A 247 3.01 2.66 -24.83
N PRO A 248 3.72 2.44 -25.98
CA PRO A 248 5.18 2.62 -26.08
C PRO A 248 5.68 4.00 -25.67
N GLU A 249 4.79 4.95 -25.45
CA GLU A 249 5.08 6.34 -25.06
C GLU A 249 5.33 6.50 -23.55
N HIS A 250 5.16 5.42 -22.75
CA HIS A 250 5.37 5.40 -21.29
C HIS A 250 6.53 4.50 -20.86
N LEU A 251 7.39 4.08 -21.82
CA LEU A 251 8.62 3.34 -21.55
C LEU A 251 9.84 4.24 -21.72
#